data_d9ce12157766cb7cc99b96ba5f9b97eb
#
_entry.id   d9ce12157766cb7cc99b96ba5f9b97eb
#
_cell.length_a   1.000
_cell.length_b   1.000
_cell.length_c   1.000
_cell.angle_alpha   90.00
_cell.angle_beta   90.00
_cell.angle_gamma   90.00
#
_symmetry.space_group_name_H-M   'P 1'
#
loop_
_entity.id
_entity.type
_entity.pdbx_description
1 polymer ?
#
loop_
_entity_poly.entity_id
_entity_poly.type
_entity_poly.pdbx_seq_one_letter_code
_entity_poly.pdbx_strand_id
1 'polypeptide(L)'
;TVLAMNMTGYQNLMRLSTKANLEGMYYKPRIDHDLLEELNEGLIILSGCASSEIGVALRDDDYAKARDIAQWYRDLLGDRYYLELQDHGHPKSHTHWDVQEKINNGLIKLSHELDIPLVVTCDGHYLTHDHQDAHEILLCVGTGAYLSDENRMSLKEFELHLTDPRHIIEHWG
;
A
#
# COMPACT_ATOMS: atom_id res chain seq x y z
N THR A 1 -3.10 3.12 -2.60
CA THR A 1 -4.35 2.47 -3.05
C THR A 1 -5.43 3.52 -3.26
N VAL A 2 -6.16 3.46 -4.40
CA VAL A 2 -7.20 4.44 -4.73
C VAL A 2 -8.52 3.71 -4.98
N LEU A 3 -9.57 4.16 -4.29
CA LEU A 3 -10.91 3.57 -4.36
C LEU A 3 -11.93 4.62 -4.80
N ALA A 4 -12.87 4.24 -5.67
CA ALA A 4 -13.96 5.11 -6.06
C ALA A 4 -15.14 5.01 -5.09
N MET A 5 -15.56 6.11 -4.50
CA MET A 5 -16.72 6.20 -3.59
C MET A 5 -18.05 6.21 -4.33
N ASN A 6 -18.05 6.73 -5.55
CA ASN A 6 -19.26 6.97 -6.36
C ASN A 6 -18.91 7.02 -7.85
N MET A 7 -19.89 7.30 -8.71
CA MET A 7 -19.70 7.34 -10.16
C MET A 7 -18.71 8.45 -10.59
N THR A 8 -18.71 9.60 -9.93
CA THR A 8 -17.73 10.67 -10.20
C THR A 8 -16.30 10.19 -9.93
N GLY A 9 -16.08 9.57 -8.77
CA GLY A 9 -14.78 8.97 -8.42
C GLY A 9 -14.36 7.88 -9.42
N TYR A 10 -15.29 7.02 -9.84
CA TYR A 10 -15.00 6.01 -10.84
C TYR A 10 -14.58 6.62 -12.20
N GLN A 11 -15.26 7.67 -12.65
CA GLN A 11 -14.87 8.40 -13.86
C GLN A 11 -13.50 9.08 -13.71
N ASN A 12 -13.21 9.68 -12.55
CA ASN A 12 -11.92 10.28 -12.28
C ASN A 12 -10.81 9.22 -12.22
N LEU A 13 -11.06 8.06 -11.63
CA LEU A 13 -10.11 6.94 -11.62
C LEU A 13 -9.79 6.46 -13.05
N MET A 14 -10.80 6.37 -13.94
CA MET A 14 -10.55 6.07 -15.35
C MET A 14 -9.71 7.14 -16.05
N ARG A 15 -9.96 8.45 -15.77
CA ARG A 15 -9.17 9.56 -16.33
C ARG A 15 -7.74 9.52 -15.84
N LEU A 16 -7.52 9.33 -14.52
CA LEU A 16 -6.19 9.17 -13.93
C LEU A 16 -5.41 8.02 -14.59
N SER A 17 -6.04 6.85 -14.70
CA SER A 17 -5.42 5.68 -15.35
C SER A 17 -5.11 5.96 -16.83
N THR A 18 -6.00 6.61 -17.55
CA THR A 18 -5.79 6.96 -18.98
C THR A 18 -4.63 7.93 -19.14
N LYS A 19 -4.62 9.03 -18.37
CA LYS A 19 -3.54 10.04 -18.42
C LYS A 19 -2.20 9.42 -17.99
N ALA A 20 -2.17 8.58 -16.96
CA ALA A 20 -0.96 7.85 -16.53
C ALA A 20 -0.35 7.02 -17.69
N ASN A 21 -1.19 6.34 -18.49
CA ASN A 21 -0.73 5.52 -19.60
C ASN A 21 -0.34 6.32 -20.85
N LEU A 22 -1.04 7.42 -21.14
CA LEU A 22 -0.81 8.21 -22.36
C LEU A 22 0.24 9.30 -22.18
N GLU A 23 0.28 9.94 -21.01
CA GLU A 23 1.07 11.14 -20.75
C GLU A 23 2.16 10.91 -19.67
N GLY A 24 1.88 10.04 -18.70
CA GLY A 24 2.74 9.78 -17.54
C GLY A 24 3.60 8.51 -17.63
N MET A 25 3.78 7.94 -18.82
CA MET A 25 4.53 6.70 -19.01
C MET A 25 6.04 6.92 -18.85
N TYR A 26 6.60 6.36 -17.76
CA TYR A 26 8.05 6.27 -17.55
C TYR A 26 8.39 4.93 -16.89
N TYR A 27 8.73 3.92 -17.68
CA TYR A 27 8.83 2.50 -17.33
C TYR A 27 7.51 1.87 -16.85
N LYS A 28 6.70 2.66 -16.10
CA LYS A 28 5.35 2.30 -15.62
C LYS A 28 4.46 3.54 -15.76
N PRO A 29 3.13 3.35 -15.88
CA PRO A 29 2.19 4.47 -15.84
C PRO A 29 2.29 5.19 -14.49
N ARG A 30 2.36 6.52 -14.51
CA ARG A 30 2.47 7.37 -13.30
C ARG A 30 1.52 8.54 -13.37
N ILE A 31 1.10 9.01 -12.21
CA ILE A 31 0.45 10.30 -12.02
C ILE A 31 1.30 11.12 -11.06
N ASP A 32 1.18 12.43 -11.12
CA ASP A 32 1.75 13.38 -10.17
C ASP A 32 0.69 13.97 -9.24
N HIS A 33 1.13 14.79 -8.32
CA HIS A 33 0.27 15.47 -7.36
C HIS A 33 -0.69 16.45 -8.05
N ASP A 34 -0.23 17.18 -9.07
CA ASP A 34 -1.06 18.17 -9.80
C ASP A 34 -2.27 17.48 -10.45
N LEU A 35 -2.05 16.34 -11.09
CA LEU A 35 -3.12 15.56 -11.70
C LEU A 35 -4.09 14.98 -10.66
N LEU A 36 -3.56 14.59 -9.49
CA LEU A 36 -4.40 14.10 -8.40
C LEU A 36 -5.22 15.24 -7.80
N GLU A 37 -4.68 16.44 -7.65
CA GLU A 37 -5.44 17.64 -7.23
C GLU A 37 -6.61 17.92 -8.19
N GLU A 38 -6.40 17.78 -9.50
CA GLU A 38 -7.45 17.99 -10.51
C GLU A 38 -8.56 16.95 -10.42
N LEU A 39 -8.25 15.68 -10.16
CA LEU A 39 -9.15 14.53 -10.35
C LEU A 39 -9.47 13.73 -9.08
N ASN A 40 -9.31 14.30 -7.88
CA ASN A 40 -9.53 13.59 -6.61
C ASN A 40 -10.98 13.48 -6.15
N GLU A 41 -11.93 14.18 -6.77
CA GLU A 41 -13.34 14.16 -6.36
C GLU A 41 -13.90 12.73 -6.41
N GLY A 42 -14.56 12.31 -5.31
CA GLY A 42 -15.18 10.99 -5.19
C GLY A 42 -14.19 9.84 -5.04
N LEU A 43 -12.93 10.12 -4.72
CA LEU A 43 -11.89 9.12 -4.43
C LEU A 43 -11.59 9.03 -2.94
N ILE A 44 -11.37 7.81 -2.44
CA ILE A 44 -10.70 7.50 -1.19
C ILE A 44 -9.28 7.07 -1.51
N ILE A 45 -8.30 7.53 -0.74
CA ILE A 45 -6.89 7.16 -0.92
C ILE A 45 -6.35 6.59 0.38
N LEU A 46 -5.66 5.44 0.28
CA LEU A 46 -4.90 4.84 1.36
C LEU A 46 -3.42 5.10 1.12
N SER A 47 -2.64 5.25 2.19
CA SER A 47 -1.21 5.58 2.11
C SER A 47 -0.35 4.52 1.39
N GLY A 48 -0.88 3.32 1.22
CA GLY A 48 -0.24 2.25 0.44
C GLY A 48 0.85 1.49 1.22
N CYS A 49 1.67 0.76 0.50
CA CYS A 49 2.67 -0.17 1.04
C CYS A 49 4.04 0.50 1.34
N ALA A 50 5.02 -0.32 1.73
CA ALA A 50 6.40 0.10 1.99
C ALA A 50 7.10 0.79 0.79
N SER A 51 6.56 0.66 -0.43
CA SER A 51 7.07 1.33 -1.64
C SER A 51 6.38 2.66 -1.94
N SER A 52 5.38 3.06 -1.15
CA SER A 52 4.72 4.36 -1.28
C SER A 52 5.64 5.50 -0.83
N GLU A 53 5.33 6.74 -1.22
CA GLU A 53 6.10 7.93 -0.83
C GLU A 53 6.31 8.02 0.68
N ILE A 54 5.24 7.81 1.46
CA ILE A 54 5.28 7.84 2.92
C ILE A 54 6.00 6.61 3.50
N GLY A 55 5.78 5.42 2.93
CA GLY A 55 6.44 4.19 3.34
C GLY A 55 7.96 4.26 3.15
N VAL A 56 8.41 4.79 2.01
CA VAL A 56 9.84 5.01 1.73
C VAL A 56 10.44 6.02 2.72
N ALA A 57 9.77 7.14 2.98
CA ALA A 57 10.26 8.14 3.92
C ALA A 57 10.41 7.59 5.36
N LEU A 58 9.43 6.80 5.83
CA LEU A 58 9.49 6.17 7.16
C LEU A 58 10.57 5.08 7.24
N ARG A 59 10.71 4.27 6.18
CA ARG A 59 11.77 3.26 6.09
C ARG A 59 13.15 3.89 6.19
N ASP A 60 13.35 5.02 5.51
CA ASP A 60 14.62 5.72 5.41
C ASP A 60 14.87 6.71 6.58
N ASP A 61 14.09 6.62 7.68
CA ASP A 61 14.17 7.46 8.88
C ASP A 61 13.87 8.96 8.66
N ASP A 62 13.28 9.32 7.51
CA ASP A 62 12.90 10.70 7.21
C ASP A 62 11.44 10.98 7.66
N TYR A 63 11.25 11.04 8.99
CA TYR A 63 9.93 11.28 9.57
C TYR A 63 9.36 12.65 9.18
N ALA A 64 10.22 13.68 9.02
CA ALA A 64 9.77 15.01 8.63
C ALA A 64 9.14 14.99 7.23
N LYS A 65 9.80 14.33 6.27
CA LYS A 65 9.26 14.13 4.92
C LYS A 65 7.96 13.29 4.94
N ALA A 66 7.91 12.22 5.73
CA ALA A 66 6.70 11.40 5.86
C ALA A 66 5.52 12.23 6.38
N ARG A 67 5.77 13.13 7.36
CA ARG A 67 4.79 14.04 7.91
C ARG A 67 4.28 15.04 6.87
N ASP A 68 5.17 15.66 6.11
CA ASP A 68 4.80 16.63 5.06
C ASP A 68 3.96 15.96 3.97
N ILE A 69 4.31 14.72 3.57
CA ILE A 69 3.51 13.92 2.62
C ILE A 69 2.12 13.65 3.20
N ALA A 70 2.03 13.14 4.42
CA ALA A 70 0.74 12.84 5.07
C ALA A 70 -0.14 14.08 5.21
N GLN A 71 0.47 15.22 5.56
CA GLN A 71 -0.22 16.51 5.67
C GLN A 71 -0.79 16.95 4.32
N TRP A 72 -0.02 16.83 3.23
CA TRP A 72 -0.47 17.17 1.89
C TRP A 72 -1.71 16.37 1.47
N TYR A 73 -1.68 15.03 1.66
CA TYR A 73 -2.84 14.18 1.35
C TYR A 73 -4.04 14.50 2.23
N ARG A 74 -3.84 14.75 3.53
CA ARG A 74 -4.89 15.15 4.44
C ARG A 74 -5.54 16.48 4.03
N ASP A 75 -4.74 17.48 3.66
CA ASP A 75 -5.24 18.79 3.25
C ASP A 75 -6.03 18.70 1.93
N LEU A 76 -5.61 17.85 1.00
CA LEU A 76 -6.31 17.62 -0.25
C LEU A 76 -7.62 16.83 -0.09
N LEU A 77 -7.62 15.78 0.72
CA LEU A 77 -8.67 14.76 0.72
C LEU A 77 -9.58 14.81 1.95
N GLY A 78 -9.15 15.44 3.04
CA GLY A 78 -9.90 15.48 4.31
C GLY A 78 -10.14 14.06 4.86
N ASP A 79 -11.41 13.73 5.09
CA ASP A 79 -11.89 12.44 5.61
C ASP A 79 -11.80 11.27 4.63
N ARG A 80 -11.32 11.51 3.42
CA ARG A 80 -11.11 10.51 2.36
C ARG A 80 -9.67 9.98 2.28
N TYR A 81 -8.78 10.39 3.19
CA TYR A 81 -7.43 9.88 3.30
C TYR A 81 -7.27 9.01 4.54
N TYR A 82 -6.64 7.85 4.38
CA TYR A 82 -6.36 6.89 5.45
C TYR A 82 -4.91 6.46 5.43
N LEU A 83 -4.30 6.38 6.62
CA LEU A 83 -3.00 5.73 6.77
C LEU A 83 -3.20 4.21 6.86
N GLU A 84 -2.56 3.48 5.95
CA GLU A 84 -2.73 2.04 5.78
C GLU A 84 -1.68 1.27 6.55
N LEU A 85 -2.10 0.57 7.60
CA LEU A 85 -1.26 -0.39 8.31
C LEU A 85 -1.37 -1.74 7.60
N GLN A 86 -0.26 -2.27 7.09
CA GLN A 86 -0.24 -3.59 6.47
C GLN A 86 0.11 -4.66 7.50
N ASP A 87 -0.74 -5.68 7.61
CA ASP A 87 -0.54 -6.88 8.39
C ASP A 87 -0.13 -8.03 7.47
N HIS A 88 1.16 -8.36 7.47
CA HIS A 88 1.74 -9.44 6.66
C HIS A 88 1.98 -10.72 7.47
N GLY A 89 1.22 -10.91 8.54
CA GLY A 89 1.32 -12.05 9.44
C GLY A 89 2.12 -11.76 10.70
N HIS A 90 2.47 -12.82 11.42
CA HIS A 90 3.09 -12.69 12.74
C HIS A 90 4.57 -12.29 12.63
N PRO A 91 5.11 -11.42 13.53
CA PRO A 91 6.52 -10.95 13.52
C PRO A 91 7.57 -12.06 13.48
N LYS A 92 7.23 -13.24 13.99
CA LYS A 92 8.15 -14.39 14.04
C LYS A 92 8.23 -15.17 12.73
N SER A 93 7.39 -14.87 11.76
CA SER A 93 7.25 -15.66 10.55
C SER A 93 8.12 -15.18 9.39
N HIS A 94 8.70 -13.96 9.45
CA HIS A 94 9.50 -13.44 8.33
C HIS A 94 10.58 -12.42 8.74
N THR A 95 11.62 -12.30 7.89
CA THR A 95 12.83 -11.51 8.15
C THR A 95 12.65 -10.00 7.88
N HIS A 96 11.64 -9.61 7.12
CA HIS A 96 11.37 -8.20 6.79
C HIS A 96 10.33 -7.53 7.69
N TRP A 97 9.91 -8.22 8.76
CA TRP A 97 8.96 -7.67 9.72
C TRP A 97 9.44 -6.36 10.35
N ASP A 98 10.70 -6.26 10.71
CA ASP A 98 11.28 -5.07 11.34
C ASP A 98 11.04 -3.80 10.51
N VAL A 99 11.11 -3.92 9.18
CA VAL A 99 10.86 -2.80 8.25
C VAL A 99 9.37 -2.44 8.25
N GLN A 100 8.48 -3.43 8.18
CA GLN A 100 7.04 -3.20 8.17
C GLN A 100 6.55 -2.66 9.52
N GLU A 101 7.07 -3.20 10.63
CA GLU A 101 6.78 -2.71 11.98
C GLU A 101 7.21 -1.26 12.15
N LYS A 102 8.40 -0.90 11.67
CA LYS A 102 8.91 0.48 11.68
C LYS A 102 7.97 1.41 10.93
N ILE A 103 7.51 1.02 9.74
CA ILE A 103 6.57 1.81 8.94
C ILE A 103 5.24 1.93 9.68
N ASN A 104 4.66 0.83 10.15
CA ASN A 104 3.38 0.83 10.87
C ASN A 104 3.44 1.73 12.13
N ASN A 105 4.52 1.64 12.92
CA ASN A 105 4.71 2.51 14.09
C ASN A 105 4.83 3.99 13.72
N GLY A 106 5.51 4.30 12.61
CA GLY A 106 5.57 5.65 12.05
C GLY A 106 4.21 6.18 11.62
N LEU A 107 3.40 5.35 10.96
CA LEU A 107 2.04 5.69 10.53
C LEU A 107 1.10 5.90 11.73
N ILE A 108 1.17 5.06 12.77
CA ILE A 108 0.40 5.24 14.01
C ILE A 108 0.74 6.59 14.65
N LYS A 109 2.01 6.95 14.73
CA LYS A 109 2.44 8.24 15.25
C LYS A 109 1.89 9.40 14.42
N LEU A 110 1.96 9.31 13.09
CA LEU A 110 1.41 10.32 12.17
C LEU A 110 -0.09 10.44 12.30
N SER A 111 -0.81 9.33 12.46
CA SER A 111 -2.25 9.31 12.70
C SER A 111 -2.63 10.15 13.93
N HIS A 112 -1.95 9.95 15.05
CA HIS A 112 -2.19 10.74 16.26
C HIS A 112 -1.79 12.20 16.11
N GLU A 113 -0.69 12.49 15.43
CA GLU A 113 -0.19 13.88 15.28
C GLU A 113 -1.08 14.70 14.33
N LEU A 114 -1.55 14.10 13.25
CA LEU A 114 -2.26 14.78 12.17
C LEU A 114 -3.77 14.52 12.17
N ASP A 115 -4.29 13.73 13.12
CA ASP A 115 -5.70 13.32 13.17
C ASP A 115 -6.18 12.68 11.84
N ILE A 116 -5.38 11.73 11.32
CA ILE A 116 -5.68 10.96 10.11
C ILE A 116 -6.12 9.55 10.53
N PRO A 117 -7.29 9.05 10.08
CA PRO A 117 -7.75 7.72 10.44
C PRO A 117 -6.84 6.62 9.91
N LEU A 118 -6.73 5.52 10.68
CA LEU A 118 -6.03 4.31 10.30
C LEU A 118 -6.98 3.29 9.65
N VAL A 119 -6.44 2.50 8.74
CA VAL A 119 -7.07 1.29 8.22
C VAL A 119 -6.05 0.17 8.21
N VAL A 120 -6.45 -1.04 8.64
CA VAL A 120 -5.58 -2.23 8.57
C VAL A 120 -5.97 -3.05 7.35
N THR A 121 -4.98 -3.47 6.57
CA THR A 121 -5.15 -4.35 5.41
C THR A 121 -4.22 -5.56 5.51
N CYS A 122 -4.59 -6.67 4.87
CA CYS A 122 -3.74 -7.87 4.80
C CYS A 122 -2.89 -7.94 3.51
N ASP A 123 -2.91 -6.92 2.68
CA ASP A 123 -2.19 -6.90 1.37
C ASP A 123 -2.40 -8.19 0.56
N GLY A 124 -3.66 -8.63 0.46
CA GLY A 124 -4.04 -9.95 -0.05
C GLY A 124 -3.65 -10.19 -1.51
N HIS A 125 -2.73 -11.10 -1.76
CA HIS A 125 -2.28 -11.52 -3.10
C HIS A 125 -2.91 -12.84 -3.55
N TYR A 126 -3.42 -13.64 -2.60
CA TYR A 126 -4.08 -14.93 -2.86
C TYR A 126 -5.13 -15.23 -1.77
N LEU A 127 -6.01 -16.20 -2.02
CA LEU A 127 -7.21 -16.39 -1.19
C LEU A 127 -6.93 -17.08 0.15
N THR A 128 -6.16 -18.17 0.13
CA THR A 128 -5.92 -19.00 1.30
C THR A 128 -4.43 -19.25 1.49
N HIS A 129 -3.98 -19.51 2.71
CA HIS A 129 -2.58 -19.70 3.06
C HIS A 129 -1.87 -20.76 2.19
N ASP A 130 -2.53 -21.85 1.86
CA ASP A 130 -1.99 -22.94 1.01
C ASP A 130 -1.78 -22.54 -0.46
N HIS A 131 -2.29 -21.39 -0.91
CA HIS A 131 -2.01 -20.84 -2.23
C HIS A 131 -0.64 -20.14 -2.35
N GLN A 132 0.12 -20.03 -1.28
CA GLN A 132 1.41 -19.35 -1.26
C GLN A 132 2.40 -19.94 -2.28
N ASP A 133 2.49 -21.28 -2.39
CA ASP A 133 3.39 -21.92 -3.36
C ASP A 133 2.97 -21.66 -4.81
N ALA A 134 1.68 -21.63 -5.11
CA ALA A 134 1.17 -21.28 -6.43
C ALA A 134 1.50 -19.81 -6.77
N HIS A 135 1.40 -18.90 -5.81
CA HIS A 135 1.78 -17.50 -5.97
C HIS A 135 3.27 -17.34 -6.29
N GLU A 136 4.17 -18.09 -5.64
CA GLU A 136 5.61 -18.09 -5.96
C GLU A 136 5.90 -18.52 -7.40
N ILE A 137 5.15 -19.49 -7.92
CA ILE A 137 5.26 -19.88 -9.35
C ILE A 137 4.83 -18.73 -10.26
N LEU A 138 3.74 -18.04 -9.93
CA LEU A 138 3.29 -16.87 -10.71
C LEU A 138 4.31 -15.72 -10.67
N LEU A 139 4.97 -15.48 -9.54
CA LEU A 139 6.08 -14.52 -9.46
C LEU A 139 7.23 -14.90 -10.39
N CYS A 140 7.62 -16.16 -10.45
CA CYS A 140 8.64 -16.63 -11.38
C CYS A 140 8.24 -16.38 -12.84
N VAL A 141 6.99 -16.68 -13.21
CA VAL A 141 6.47 -16.39 -14.57
C VAL A 141 6.51 -14.88 -14.86
N GLY A 142 6.06 -14.04 -13.92
CA GLY A 142 6.01 -12.58 -14.09
C GLY A 142 7.38 -11.91 -14.16
N THR A 143 8.41 -12.51 -13.54
CA THR A 143 9.77 -11.96 -13.47
C THR A 143 10.75 -12.64 -14.43
N GLY A 144 10.32 -13.70 -15.14
CA GLY A 144 11.19 -14.48 -16.02
C GLY A 144 12.24 -15.30 -15.29
N ALA A 145 11.97 -15.71 -14.04
CA ALA A 145 12.87 -16.46 -13.18
C ALA A 145 12.42 -17.93 -13.03
N TYR A 146 13.29 -18.78 -12.51
CA TYR A 146 12.99 -20.15 -12.13
C TYR A 146 12.92 -20.30 -10.61
N LEU A 147 12.16 -21.27 -10.11
CA LEU A 147 12.07 -21.56 -8.65
C LEU A 147 13.43 -21.94 -8.03
N SER A 148 14.35 -22.48 -8.87
CA SER A 148 15.71 -22.85 -8.46
C SER A 148 16.68 -21.69 -8.36
N ASP A 149 16.30 -20.48 -8.81
CA ASP A 149 17.21 -19.33 -8.80
C ASP A 149 17.32 -18.77 -7.38
N GLU A 150 18.54 -18.66 -6.86
CA GLU A 150 18.80 -18.24 -5.47
C GLU A 150 18.45 -16.78 -5.22
N ASN A 151 18.62 -15.90 -6.22
CA ASN A 151 18.41 -14.44 -6.09
C ASN A 151 17.11 -13.95 -6.76
N ARG A 152 16.11 -14.82 -6.94
CA ARG A 152 14.81 -14.43 -7.48
C ARG A 152 13.99 -13.62 -6.48
N MET A 153 13.05 -12.85 -6.99
CA MET A 153 12.00 -12.26 -6.16
C MET A 153 11.17 -13.36 -5.50
N SER A 154 10.98 -13.27 -4.19
CA SER A 154 10.13 -14.16 -3.41
C SER A 154 9.35 -13.36 -2.37
N LEU A 155 8.10 -13.75 -2.13
CA LEU A 155 7.24 -13.21 -1.09
C LEU A 155 6.84 -14.28 -0.06
N LYS A 156 7.55 -15.43 -0.02
CA LYS A 156 7.27 -16.53 0.92
C LYS A 156 7.41 -16.15 2.40
N GLU A 157 8.15 -15.09 2.68
CA GLU A 157 8.34 -14.59 4.03
C GLU A 157 7.12 -13.82 4.57
N PHE A 158 6.16 -13.51 3.69
CA PHE A 158 4.97 -12.75 4.03
C PHE A 158 3.71 -13.62 3.96
N GLU A 159 2.80 -13.42 4.89
CA GLU A 159 1.47 -13.99 4.86
C GLU A 159 0.53 -13.05 4.10
N LEU A 160 0.37 -13.29 2.80
CA LEU A 160 -0.39 -12.42 1.90
C LEU A 160 -1.72 -13.05 1.46
N HIS A 161 -2.28 -13.93 2.27
CA HIS A 161 -3.62 -14.49 2.04
C HIS A 161 -4.71 -13.54 2.53
N LEU A 162 -5.92 -13.74 2.04
CA LEU A 162 -7.09 -13.00 2.52
C LEU A 162 -7.42 -13.43 3.96
N THR A 163 -7.04 -12.59 4.91
CA THR A 163 -7.16 -12.87 6.35
C THR A 163 -8.59 -12.65 6.83
N ASP A 164 -9.05 -13.51 7.76
CA ASP A 164 -10.34 -13.33 8.42
C ASP A 164 -10.36 -12.00 9.20
N PRO A 165 -11.39 -11.15 9.04
CA PRO A 165 -11.50 -9.89 9.78
C PRO A 165 -11.41 -10.03 11.30
N ARG A 166 -11.79 -11.18 11.86
CA ARG A 166 -11.67 -11.45 13.30
C ARG A 166 -10.22 -11.49 13.75
N HIS A 167 -9.33 -12.05 12.92
CA HIS A 167 -7.90 -12.06 13.19
C HIS A 167 -7.31 -10.63 13.23
N ILE A 168 -7.73 -9.79 12.30
CA ILE A 168 -7.33 -8.37 12.28
C ILE A 168 -7.80 -7.65 13.55
N ILE A 169 -9.05 -7.88 13.97
CA ILE A 169 -9.62 -7.27 15.20
C ILE A 169 -8.86 -7.74 16.44
N GLU A 170 -8.50 -9.02 16.52
CA GLU A 170 -7.75 -9.57 17.66
C GLU A 170 -6.33 -9.01 17.80
N HIS A 171 -5.70 -8.63 16.68
CA HIS A 171 -4.33 -8.12 16.68
C HIS A 171 -4.23 -6.59 16.77
N TRP A 172 -5.21 -5.89 16.22
CA TRP A 172 -5.16 -4.43 16.04
C TRP A 172 -6.30 -3.68 16.75
N GLY A 173 -7.26 -4.38 17.35
CA GLY A 173 -8.46 -3.82 17.99
C GLY A 173 -8.28 -3.31 19.42
#